data_9eee89493f6676a7d0c07d42a3ab106e
#
_entry.id   9eee89493f6676a7d0c07d42a3ab106e
#
_cell.length_a   1.000
_cell.length_b   1.000
_cell.length_c   1.000
_cell.angle_alpha   90.00
_cell.angle_beta   90.00
_cell.angle_gamma   90.00
#
_symmetry.space_group_name_H-M   'P 1'
#
loop_
_entity.id
_entity.type
_entity.pdbx_description
1 polymer ?
#
loop_
_entity_poly.entity_id
_entity_poly.type
_entity_poly.pdbx_seq_one_letter_code
_entity_poly.pdbx_strand_id
1 'polypeptide(L)'
;MGRMPTFDRRAVVDAARDVFWQRGYAEAGITELEEATGLTRSSLYNAFGSKRGLFDAVLAQYLDDIVRTRLRPLGGGDPSALEAYVEDMRAAIAADSPRARLGCLLLNAGSSPLASDDADVRSLVSGYAAEMRAAIRAAVADRRPDLAPDAVDSRSAVCASLVVAALTLARADRDAAVATLASVPATLESWG
;
A
#
# COMPACT_ATOMS: atom_id res chain seq x y z
N MET A 1 16.42 -6.57 37.43
CA MET A 1 16.15 -5.64 36.29
C MET A 1 16.74 -6.28 35.03
N GLY A 2 15.92 -6.93 34.22
CA GLY A 2 16.34 -7.51 32.95
C GLY A 2 16.65 -6.40 31.95
N ARG A 3 17.87 -6.41 31.42
CA ARG A 3 18.29 -5.53 30.32
C ARG A 3 17.38 -5.80 29.13
N MET A 4 16.59 -4.81 28.70
CA MET A 4 15.84 -4.92 27.45
C MET A 4 16.82 -5.22 26.32
N PRO A 5 16.60 -6.27 25.51
CA PRO A 5 17.49 -6.55 24.39
C PRO A 5 17.41 -5.34 23.45
N THR A 6 18.56 -4.74 23.16
CA THR A 6 18.71 -3.64 22.20
C THR A 6 18.62 -4.23 20.79
N PHE A 7 17.42 -4.34 20.24
CA PHE A 7 17.21 -4.60 18.82
C PHE A 7 16.62 -3.35 18.16
N ASP A 8 16.89 -3.16 16.89
CA ASP A 8 16.25 -2.12 16.10
C ASP A 8 14.80 -2.54 15.77
N ARG A 9 13.83 -1.91 16.46
CA ARG A 9 12.41 -2.20 16.27
C ARG A 9 11.98 -2.00 14.82
N ARG A 10 12.52 -1.00 14.12
CA ARG A 10 12.20 -0.71 12.73
C ARG A 10 12.68 -1.82 11.80
N ALA A 11 13.92 -2.27 11.98
CA ALA A 11 14.47 -3.38 11.21
C ALA A 11 13.68 -4.69 11.43
N VAL A 12 13.22 -4.95 12.65
CA VAL A 12 12.35 -6.11 12.94
C VAL A 12 11.02 -6.01 12.22
N VAL A 13 10.37 -4.85 12.22
CA VAL A 13 9.11 -4.63 11.49
C VAL A 13 9.31 -4.76 9.98
N ASP A 14 10.42 -4.25 9.43
CA ASP A 14 10.75 -4.41 8.01
C ASP A 14 10.93 -5.87 7.61
N ALA A 15 11.62 -6.67 8.42
CA ALA A 15 11.80 -8.09 8.16
C ALA A 15 10.46 -8.85 8.25
N ALA A 16 9.67 -8.58 9.28
CA ALA A 16 8.34 -9.18 9.44
C ALA A 16 7.37 -8.78 8.32
N ARG A 17 7.49 -7.55 7.80
CA ARG A 17 6.68 -7.07 6.66
C ARG A 17 6.83 -7.99 5.46
N ASP A 18 8.04 -8.36 5.10
CA ASP A 18 8.29 -9.17 3.92
C ASP A 18 7.65 -10.57 4.05
N VAL A 19 7.67 -11.15 5.27
CA VAL A 19 6.96 -12.42 5.56
C VAL A 19 5.44 -12.25 5.41
N PHE A 20 4.86 -11.25 6.10
CA PHE A 20 3.41 -11.01 6.03
C PHE A 20 2.94 -10.64 4.63
N TRP A 21 3.76 -9.93 3.87
CA TRP A 21 3.40 -9.53 2.51
C TRP A 21 3.35 -10.73 1.55
N GLN A 22 4.27 -11.68 1.72
CA GLN A 22 4.32 -12.89 0.90
C GLN A 22 3.23 -13.90 1.27
N ARG A 23 3.07 -14.18 2.57
CA ARG A 23 2.19 -15.24 3.10
C ARG A 23 0.78 -14.75 3.43
N GLY A 24 0.61 -13.47 3.75
CA GLY A 24 -0.58 -12.97 4.44
C GLY A 24 -0.53 -13.24 5.94
N TYR A 25 -1.45 -12.62 6.69
CA TYR A 25 -1.47 -12.74 8.15
C TYR A 25 -1.70 -14.16 8.65
N ALA A 26 -2.66 -14.89 8.07
CA ALA A 26 -3.04 -16.23 8.54
C ALA A 26 -1.89 -17.22 8.40
N GLU A 27 -1.30 -17.30 7.22
CA GLU A 27 -0.30 -18.29 6.85
C GLU A 27 1.13 -17.96 7.32
N ALA A 28 1.42 -16.71 7.69
CA ALA A 28 2.72 -16.34 8.24
C ALA A 28 2.97 -17.08 9.57
N GLY A 29 3.85 -18.08 9.55
CA GLY A 29 4.20 -18.89 10.73
C GLY A 29 5.08 -18.11 11.71
N ILE A 30 4.95 -18.43 13.02
CA ILE A 30 5.82 -17.78 14.03
C ILE A 30 7.29 -18.12 13.79
N THR A 31 7.59 -19.34 13.36
CA THR A 31 8.95 -19.78 13.04
C THR A 31 9.55 -18.97 11.89
N GLU A 32 8.79 -18.72 10.82
CA GLU A 32 9.25 -17.85 9.72
C GLU A 32 9.53 -16.42 10.21
N LEU A 33 8.69 -15.90 11.11
CA LEU A 33 8.89 -14.57 11.69
C LEU A 33 10.14 -14.53 12.61
N GLU A 34 10.42 -15.60 13.36
CA GLU A 34 11.66 -15.72 14.15
C GLU A 34 12.90 -15.74 13.24
N GLU A 35 12.87 -16.53 12.17
CA GLU A 35 13.95 -16.63 11.21
C GLU A 35 14.19 -15.29 10.48
N ALA A 36 13.14 -14.64 10.02
CA ALA A 36 13.26 -13.38 9.30
C ALA A 36 13.74 -12.22 10.19
N THR A 37 13.28 -12.17 11.44
CA THR A 37 13.58 -11.05 12.36
C THR A 37 14.83 -11.26 13.18
N GLY A 38 15.31 -12.50 13.28
CA GLY A 38 16.41 -12.89 14.19
C GLY A 38 16.02 -12.85 15.68
N LEU A 39 14.72 -12.72 15.99
CA LEU A 39 14.21 -12.68 17.36
C LEU A 39 13.48 -13.97 17.70
N THR A 40 13.62 -14.43 18.95
CA THR A 40 12.82 -15.54 19.46
C THR A 40 11.35 -15.13 19.62
N ARG A 41 10.43 -16.11 19.61
CA ARG A 41 9.00 -15.91 19.86
C ARG A 41 8.74 -15.09 21.14
N SER A 42 9.47 -15.39 22.23
CA SER A 42 9.32 -14.64 23.47
C SER A 42 9.74 -13.18 23.32
N SER A 43 10.82 -12.90 22.59
CA SER A 43 11.27 -11.54 22.31
C SER A 43 10.28 -10.77 21.44
N LEU A 44 9.73 -11.42 20.40
CA LEU A 44 8.69 -10.84 19.54
C LEU A 44 7.43 -10.49 20.35
N TYR A 45 6.96 -11.42 21.19
CA TYR A 45 5.76 -11.17 21.99
C TYR A 45 5.98 -10.15 23.11
N ASN A 46 7.18 -10.10 23.69
CA ASN A 46 7.53 -9.03 24.62
C ASN A 46 7.56 -7.64 23.98
N ALA A 47 7.98 -7.56 22.70
CA ALA A 47 8.11 -6.30 21.97
C ALA A 47 6.79 -5.82 21.37
N PHE A 48 5.94 -6.73 20.89
CA PHE A 48 4.74 -6.43 20.10
C PHE A 48 3.44 -6.98 20.72
N GLY A 49 3.50 -7.67 21.84
CA GLY A 49 2.38 -8.27 22.53
C GLY A 49 1.92 -9.59 21.92
N SER A 50 1.80 -9.67 20.59
CA SER A 50 1.32 -10.84 19.86
C SER A 50 1.76 -10.81 18.40
N LYS A 51 1.51 -11.90 17.64
CA LYS A 51 1.62 -11.90 16.16
C LYS A 51 0.76 -10.80 15.56
N ARG A 52 -0.43 -10.55 16.14
CA ARG A 52 -1.30 -9.48 15.70
C ARG A 52 -0.68 -8.11 15.94
N GLY A 53 -0.17 -7.80 17.10
CA GLY A 53 0.50 -6.52 17.37
C GLY A 53 1.73 -6.27 16.50
N LEU A 54 2.47 -7.33 16.12
CA LEU A 54 3.53 -7.23 15.12
C LEU A 54 2.97 -6.89 13.74
N PHE A 55 1.87 -7.52 13.32
CA PHE A 55 1.21 -7.23 12.04
C PHE A 55 0.67 -5.80 11.99
N ASP A 56 0.07 -5.31 13.07
CA ASP A 56 -0.41 -3.93 13.17
C ASP A 56 0.74 -2.92 13.01
N ALA A 57 1.87 -3.20 13.66
CA ALA A 57 3.08 -2.38 13.51
C ALA A 57 3.60 -2.39 12.05
N VAL A 58 3.54 -3.55 11.38
CA VAL A 58 3.90 -3.69 9.96
C VAL A 58 2.98 -2.87 9.08
N LEU A 59 1.66 -2.94 9.26
CA LEU A 59 0.70 -2.18 8.45
C LEU A 59 0.86 -0.67 8.65
N ALA A 60 1.04 -0.23 9.89
CA ALA A 60 1.27 1.18 10.22
C ALA A 60 2.56 1.71 9.58
N GLN A 61 3.67 0.98 9.74
CA GLN A 61 4.95 1.39 9.14
C GLN A 61 4.90 1.38 7.60
N TYR A 62 4.23 0.39 6.98
CA TYR A 62 4.04 0.35 5.53
C TYR A 62 3.24 1.56 5.03
N LEU A 63 2.18 1.95 5.75
CA LEU A 63 1.39 3.12 5.42
C LEU A 63 2.24 4.40 5.46
N ASP A 64 3.03 4.58 6.53
CA ASP A 64 3.83 5.79 6.70
C ASP A 64 5.01 5.88 5.72
N ASP A 65 5.79 4.80 5.62
CA ASP A 65 7.07 4.82 4.90
C ASP A 65 6.92 4.67 3.39
N ILE A 66 5.94 3.88 2.94
CA ILE A 66 5.78 3.53 1.53
C ILE A 66 4.61 4.29 0.92
N VAL A 67 3.43 4.16 1.50
CA VAL A 67 2.22 4.70 0.89
C VAL A 67 2.21 6.22 0.93
N ARG A 68 2.29 6.81 2.12
CA ARG A 68 2.24 8.27 2.30
C ARG A 68 3.41 8.98 1.60
N THR A 69 4.58 8.33 1.58
CA THR A 69 5.74 8.86 0.85
C THR A 69 5.47 8.96 -0.65
N ARG A 70 4.79 7.94 -1.24
CA ARG A 70 4.42 7.96 -2.65
C ARG A 70 3.26 8.90 -2.96
N LEU A 71 2.30 9.06 -2.04
CA LEU A 71 1.15 9.95 -2.23
C LEU A 71 1.49 11.44 -2.05
N ARG A 72 2.54 11.75 -1.29
CA ARG A 72 2.91 13.14 -0.95
C ARG A 72 3.04 14.08 -2.15
N PRO A 73 3.65 13.70 -3.28
CA PRO A 73 3.76 14.59 -4.44
C PRO A 73 2.41 14.99 -5.05
N LEU A 74 1.38 14.13 -4.91
CA LEU A 74 0.07 14.34 -5.53
C LEU A 74 -0.71 15.56 -5.00
N GLY A 75 -0.35 16.11 -3.83
CA GLY A 75 -0.96 17.30 -3.27
C GLY A 75 -0.11 18.57 -3.41
N GLY A 76 0.92 18.53 -4.25
CA GLY A 76 1.94 19.59 -4.33
C GLY A 76 1.67 20.70 -5.37
N GLY A 77 0.55 20.67 -6.09
CA GLY A 77 0.24 21.66 -7.14
C GLY A 77 0.97 21.42 -8.47
N ASP A 78 1.64 20.27 -8.65
CA ASP A 78 2.30 19.89 -9.89
C ASP A 78 1.32 19.17 -10.83
N PRO A 79 0.99 19.75 -12.00
CA PRO A 79 0.08 19.12 -12.96
C PRO A 79 0.54 17.76 -13.50
N SER A 80 1.82 17.44 -13.41
CA SER A 80 2.40 16.17 -13.89
C SER A 80 2.49 15.11 -12.78
N ALA A 81 2.13 15.43 -11.54
CA ALA A 81 2.33 14.53 -10.40
C ALA A 81 1.59 13.19 -10.53
N LEU A 82 0.37 13.20 -11.10
CA LEU A 82 -0.41 11.98 -11.28
C LEU A 82 0.23 11.04 -12.31
N GLU A 83 0.68 11.59 -13.43
CA GLU A 83 1.39 10.83 -14.46
C GLU A 83 2.69 10.24 -13.91
N ALA A 84 3.48 11.03 -13.17
CA ALA A 84 4.71 10.56 -12.55
C ALA A 84 4.45 9.44 -11.53
N TYR A 85 3.42 9.59 -10.69
CA TYR A 85 3.01 8.58 -9.71
C TYR A 85 2.60 7.26 -10.38
N VAL A 86 1.81 7.33 -11.45
CA VAL A 86 1.36 6.17 -12.19
C VAL A 86 2.50 5.50 -12.93
N GLU A 87 3.39 6.29 -13.54
CA GLU A 87 4.55 5.77 -14.28
C GLU A 87 5.56 5.09 -13.35
N ASP A 88 5.83 5.65 -12.17
CA ASP A 88 6.69 5.01 -11.16
C ASP A 88 6.15 3.64 -10.74
N MET A 89 4.83 3.53 -10.52
CA MET A 89 4.21 2.24 -10.21
C MET A 89 4.28 1.27 -11.39
N ARG A 90 3.97 1.76 -12.60
CA ARG A 90 4.02 0.97 -13.83
C ARG A 90 5.42 0.42 -14.06
N ALA A 91 6.44 1.26 -13.94
CA ALA A 91 7.84 0.87 -14.10
C ALA A 91 8.26 -0.16 -13.05
N ALA A 92 7.86 0.02 -11.78
CA ALA A 92 8.16 -0.92 -10.71
C ALA A 92 7.53 -2.30 -10.94
N ILE A 93 6.28 -2.35 -11.43
CA ILE A 93 5.58 -3.61 -11.75
C ILE A 93 6.21 -4.24 -13.00
N ALA A 94 6.50 -3.45 -14.04
CA ALA A 94 7.13 -3.93 -15.28
C ALA A 94 8.54 -4.50 -15.05
N ALA A 95 9.32 -3.89 -14.13
CA ALA A 95 10.64 -4.37 -13.74
C ALA A 95 10.60 -5.71 -12.96
N ASP A 96 9.40 -6.21 -12.64
CA ASP A 96 9.19 -7.52 -12.03
C ASP A 96 9.94 -7.73 -10.71
N SER A 97 10.09 -6.64 -9.93
CA SER A 97 10.75 -6.73 -8.64
C SER A 97 9.97 -7.63 -7.67
N PRO A 98 10.66 -8.36 -6.76
CA PRO A 98 9.98 -9.25 -5.81
C PRO A 98 8.85 -8.59 -5.02
N ARG A 99 9.03 -7.32 -4.63
CA ARG A 99 8.00 -6.55 -3.90
C ARG A 99 6.86 -6.07 -4.80
N ALA A 100 7.15 -5.67 -6.05
CA ALA A 100 6.11 -5.25 -6.98
C ALA A 100 5.12 -6.37 -7.32
N ARG A 101 5.62 -7.62 -7.42
CA ARG A 101 4.78 -8.82 -7.59
C ARG A 101 3.79 -9.05 -6.44
N LEU A 102 4.02 -8.47 -5.28
CA LEU A 102 3.16 -8.66 -4.11
C LEU A 102 1.98 -7.67 -4.07
N GLY A 103 1.95 -6.69 -4.96
CA GLY A 103 0.91 -5.65 -4.99
C GLY A 103 0.99 -4.73 -3.77
N CYS A 104 -0.17 -4.32 -3.24
CA CYS A 104 -0.24 -3.46 -2.05
C CYS A 104 -0.56 -4.28 -0.80
N LEU A 105 0.28 -4.19 0.23
CA LEU A 105 0.07 -4.91 1.49
C LEU A 105 -1.26 -4.56 2.17
N LEU A 106 -1.66 -3.28 2.15
CA LEU A 106 -2.93 -2.84 2.75
C LEU A 106 -4.15 -3.37 1.99
N LEU A 107 -4.11 -3.39 0.65
CA LEU A 107 -5.19 -3.99 -0.15
C LEU A 107 -5.25 -5.51 0.07
N ASN A 108 -4.10 -6.17 0.16
CA ASN A 108 -4.04 -7.60 0.48
C ASN A 108 -4.64 -7.89 1.86
N ALA A 109 -4.32 -7.08 2.87
CA ALA A 109 -4.90 -7.19 4.21
C ALA A 109 -6.42 -6.98 4.18
N GLY A 110 -6.90 -5.96 3.44
CA GLY A 110 -8.32 -5.64 3.30
C GLY A 110 -9.14 -6.69 2.55
N SER A 111 -8.50 -7.45 1.66
CA SER A 111 -9.13 -8.55 0.91
C SER A 111 -9.02 -9.90 1.62
N SER A 112 -8.34 -9.97 2.76
CA SER A 112 -8.15 -11.19 3.52
C SER A 112 -9.35 -11.48 4.46
N PRO A 113 -9.56 -12.75 4.89
CA PRO A 113 -10.56 -13.10 5.91
C PRO A 113 -10.39 -12.28 7.20
N LEU A 114 -9.16 -11.88 7.54
CA LEU A 114 -8.91 -11.06 8.72
C LEU A 114 -9.73 -9.77 8.73
N ALA A 115 -9.87 -9.09 7.58
CA ALA A 115 -10.65 -7.86 7.50
C ALA A 115 -12.17 -8.08 7.76
N SER A 116 -12.68 -9.29 7.53
CA SER A 116 -14.09 -9.61 7.83
C SER A 116 -14.38 -9.56 9.33
N ASP A 117 -13.42 -10.02 10.14
CA ASP A 117 -13.62 -10.19 11.59
C ASP A 117 -12.97 -9.07 12.42
N ASP A 118 -12.19 -8.20 11.80
CA ASP A 118 -11.33 -7.25 12.47
C ASP A 118 -11.65 -5.80 12.09
N ALA A 119 -12.22 -5.05 13.03
CA ALA A 119 -12.62 -3.66 12.83
C ALA A 119 -11.43 -2.71 12.65
N ASP A 120 -10.29 -2.99 13.30
CA ASP A 120 -9.11 -2.13 13.25
C ASP A 120 -8.44 -2.23 11.87
N VAL A 121 -8.35 -3.47 11.32
CA VAL A 121 -7.85 -3.68 9.95
C VAL A 121 -8.77 -3.00 8.94
N ARG A 122 -10.09 -3.15 9.08
CA ARG A 122 -11.05 -2.44 8.20
C ARG A 122 -10.89 -0.94 8.27
N SER A 123 -10.77 -0.39 9.46
CA SER A 123 -10.60 1.05 9.69
C SER A 123 -9.31 1.57 9.06
N LEU A 124 -8.20 0.86 9.25
CA LEU A 124 -6.91 1.22 8.65
C LEU A 124 -6.95 1.21 7.12
N VAL A 125 -7.52 0.15 6.52
CA VAL A 125 -7.64 0.03 5.06
C VAL A 125 -8.60 1.07 4.48
N SER A 126 -9.70 1.36 5.17
CA SER A 126 -10.64 2.42 4.77
C SER A 126 -9.99 3.80 4.84
N GLY A 127 -9.21 4.07 5.88
CA GLY A 127 -8.42 5.31 6.02
C GLY A 127 -7.42 5.46 4.88
N TYR A 128 -6.64 4.42 4.59
CA TYR A 128 -5.74 4.40 3.45
C TYR A 128 -6.46 4.69 2.11
N ALA A 129 -7.59 4.03 1.86
CA ALA A 129 -8.35 4.24 0.64
C ALA A 129 -8.89 5.68 0.53
N ALA A 130 -9.24 6.31 1.65
CA ALA A 130 -9.63 7.70 1.69
C ALA A 130 -8.46 8.66 1.43
N GLU A 131 -7.29 8.43 2.05
CA GLU A 131 -6.06 9.20 1.80
C GLU A 131 -5.64 9.13 0.33
N MET A 132 -5.65 7.94 -0.26
CA MET A 132 -5.30 7.75 -1.68
C MET A 132 -6.27 8.48 -2.60
N ARG A 133 -7.59 8.36 -2.38
CA ARG A 133 -8.59 9.08 -3.18
C ARG A 133 -8.43 10.59 -3.06
N ALA A 134 -8.19 11.10 -1.87
CA ALA A 134 -7.96 12.53 -1.66
C ALA A 134 -6.72 13.05 -2.39
N ALA A 135 -5.61 12.29 -2.34
CA ALA A 135 -4.38 12.64 -3.03
C ALA A 135 -4.57 12.62 -4.56
N ILE A 136 -5.21 11.58 -5.12
CA ILE A 136 -5.49 11.51 -6.56
C ILE A 136 -6.46 12.62 -6.98
N ARG A 137 -7.46 12.94 -6.15
CA ARG A 137 -8.37 14.06 -6.41
C ARG A 137 -7.64 15.40 -6.51
N ALA A 138 -6.73 15.67 -5.60
CA ALA A 138 -5.90 16.87 -5.65
C ALA A 138 -5.08 16.92 -6.95
N ALA A 139 -4.40 15.83 -7.30
CA ALA A 139 -3.60 15.77 -8.53
C ALA A 139 -4.44 15.92 -9.81
N VAL A 140 -5.67 15.37 -9.86
CA VAL A 140 -6.61 15.61 -10.99
C VAL A 140 -7.01 17.08 -11.08
N ALA A 141 -7.28 17.74 -9.95
CA ALA A 141 -7.60 19.17 -9.92
C ALA A 141 -6.41 20.03 -10.38
N ASP A 142 -5.19 19.70 -9.94
CA ASP A 142 -3.96 20.40 -10.38
C ASP A 142 -3.72 20.22 -11.89
N ARG A 143 -3.98 19.03 -12.41
CA ARG A 143 -3.81 18.69 -13.84
C ARG A 143 -4.87 19.34 -14.74
N ARG A 144 -6.09 19.47 -14.25
CA ARG A 144 -7.27 19.95 -14.99
C ARG A 144 -8.01 21.03 -14.18
N PRO A 145 -7.42 22.24 -14.05
CA PRO A 145 -8.03 23.34 -13.31
C PRO A 145 -9.27 23.93 -14.02
N ASP A 146 -9.51 23.53 -15.26
CA ASP A 146 -10.67 23.89 -16.06
C ASP A 146 -11.94 23.10 -15.72
N LEU A 147 -11.81 21.97 -14.98
CA LEU A 147 -12.94 21.11 -14.65
C LEU A 147 -13.78 21.64 -13.48
N ALA A 148 -15.10 21.47 -13.60
CA ALA A 148 -16.01 21.63 -12.48
C ALA A 148 -15.73 20.59 -11.37
N PRO A 149 -16.00 20.92 -10.07
CA PRO A 149 -15.73 20.02 -8.96
C PRO A 149 -16.29 18.61 -9.12
N ASP A 150 -17.53 18.47 -9.60
CA ASP A 150 -18.16 17.16 -9.82
C ASP A 150 -17.43 16.32 -10.88
N ALA A 151 -16.88 16.98 -11.92
CA ALA A 151 -16.08 16.31 -12.94
C ALA A 151 -14.71 15.86 -12.37
N VAL A 152 -14.09 16.68 -11.50
CA VAL A 152 -12.88 16.29 -10.76
C VAL A 152 -13.16 15.06 -9.90
N ASP A 153 -14.26 15.06 -9.15
CA ASP A 153 -14.65 13.95 -8.26
C ASP A 153 -14.87 12.65 -9.05
N SER A 154 -15.61 12.73 -10.15
CA SER A 154 -15.89 11.57 -11.00
C SER A 154 -14.63 11.00 -11.64
N ARG A 155 -13.76 11.84 -12.21
CA ARG A 155 -12.53 11.40 -12.87
C ARG A 155 -11.51 10.86 -11.88
N SER A 156 -11.36 11.51 -10.73
CA SER A 156 -10.46 11.02 -9.68
C SER A 156 -10.90 9.68 -9.11
N ALA A 157 -12.22 9.44 -8.99
CA ALA A 157 -12.75 8.15 -8.58
C ALA A 157 -12.38 7.02 -9.57
N VAL A 158 -12.45 7.30 -10.87
CA VAL A 158 -12.03 6.33 -11.90
C VAL A 158 -10.53 6.08 -11.82
N CYS A 159 -9.70 7.14 -11.76
CA CYS A 159 -8.25 6.99 -11.64
C CYS A 159 -7.85 6.19 -10.39
N ALA A 160 -8.46 6.48 -9.24
CA ALA A 160 -8.21 5.74 -8.01
C ALA A 160 -8.61 4.25 -8.14
N SER A 161 -9.72 3.97 -8.81
CA SER A 161 -10.18 2.60 -9.06
C SER A 161 -9.22 1.83 -9.97
N LEU A 162 -8.68 2.47 -11.01
CA LEU A 162 -7.67 1.88 -11.90
C LEU A 162 -6.37 1.58 -11.13
N VAL A 163 -5.92 2.48 -10.25
CA VAL A 163 -4.75 2.25 -9.40
C VAL A 163 -4.99 1.05 -8.47
N VAL A 164 -6.15 0.97 -7.81
CA VAL A 164 -6.50 -0.17 -6.95
C VAL A 164 -6.54 -1.47 -7.75
N ALA A 165 -7.17 -1.46 -8.92
CA ALA A 165 -7.25 -2.62 -9.80
C ALA A 165 -5.85 -3.11 -10.21
N ALA A 166 -4.97 -2.21 -10.64
CA ALA A 166 -3.61 -2.55 -11.02
C ALA A 166 -2.80 -3.15 -9.86
N LEU A 167 -2.86 -2.54 -8.68
CA LEU A 167 -2.17 -3.05 -7.48
C LEU A 167 -2.70 -4.43 -7.04
N THR A 168 -3.99 -4.72 -7.29
CA THR A 168 -4.58 -6.02 -7.02
C THR A 168 -4.16 -7.05 -8.08
N LEU A 169 -4.14 -6.67 -9.35
CA LEU A 169 -3.73 -7.52 -10.47
C LEU A 169 -2.25 -7.87 -10.44
N ALA A 170 -1.40 -7.02 -9.87
CA ALA A 170 0.06 -7.20 -9.87
C ALA A 170 0.53 -8.58 -9.37
N ARG A 171 -0.24 -9.24 -8.50
CA ARG A 171 0.05 -10.60 -8.00
C ARG A 171 -0.34 -11.71 -8.97
N ALA A 172 -1.36 -11.49 -9.79
CA ALA A 172 -1.96 -12.53 -10.63
C ALA A 172 -1.61 -12.36 -12.10
N ASP A 173 -1.58 -11.11 -12.57
CA ASP A 173 -1.37 -10.76 -13.98
C ASP A 173 -0.62 -9.42 -14.07
N ARG A 174 0.70 -9.51 -14.19
CA ARG A 174 1.58 -8.35 -14.30
C ARG A 174 1.25 -7.49 -15.52
N ASP A 175 1.01 -8.14 -16.67
CA ASP A 175 0.81 -7.41 -17.92
C ASP A 175 -0.53 -6.67 -17.92
N ALA A 176 -1.57 -7.26 -17.34
CA ALA A 176 -2.84 -6.58 -17.10
C ALA A 176 -2.69 -5.41 -16.10
N ALA A 177 -1.89 -5.57 -15.05
CA ALA A 177 -1.62 -4.48 -14.10
C ALA A 177 -0.91 -3.30 -14.79
N VAL A 178 0.12 -3.57 -15.60
CA VAL A 178 0.85 -2.55 -16.39
C VAL A 178 -0.09 -1.84 -17.37
N ALA A 179 -0.91 -2.60 -18.11
CA ALA A 179 -1.88 -2.04 -19.06
C ALA A 179 -2.94 -1.17 -18.35
N THR A 180 -3.41 -1.60 -17.18
CA THR A 180 -4.39 -0.85 -16.38
C THR A 180 -3.81 0.51 -15.95
N LEU A 181 -2.57 0.55 -15.46
CA LEU A 181 -1.92 1.82 -15.10
C LEU A 181 -1.70 2.72 -16.33
N ALA A 182 -1.31 2.15 -17.47
CA ALA A 182 -1.11 2.91 -18.70
C ALA A 182 -2.40 3.60 -19.21
N SER A 183 -3.58 3.13 -18.80
CA SER A 183 -4.85 3.75 -19.18
C SER A 183 -5.22 4.99 -18.34
N VAL A 184 -4.57 5.24 -17.22
CA VAL A 184 -4.91 6.36 -16.31
C VAL A 184 -4.75 7.72 -17.00
N PRO A 185 -3.61 8.07 -17.64
CA PRO A 185 -3.47 9.35 -18.35
C PRO A 185 -4.48 9.52 -19.47
N ALA A 186 -4.70 8.48 -20.28
CA ALA A 186 -5.65 8.51 -21.37
C ALA A 186 -7.10 8.76 -20.89
N THR A 187 -7.47 8.24 -19.72
CA THR A 187 -8.78 8.48 -19.09
C THR A 187 -8.98 9.96 -18.74
N LEU A 188 -7.92 10.67 -18.33
CA LEU A 188 -7.99 12.10 -18.03
C LEU A 188 -8.19 12.97 -19.27
N GLU A 189 -7.65 12.55 -20.41
CA GLU A 189 -7.71 13.30 -21.66
C GLU A 189 -9.01 13.05 -22.44
N SER A 190 -9.51 11.81 -22.40
CA SER A 190 -10.66 11.38 -23.24
C SER A 190 -12.00 11.98 -22.83
N TRP A 191 -12.10 12.61 -21.67
CA TRP A 191 -13.34 13.20 -21.14
C TRP A 191 -13.36 14.73 -21.31
N GLY A 192 -12.87 15.21 -22.45
CA GLY A 192 -12.90 16.62 -22.86
C GLY A 192 -14.27 17.09 -23.31
#